data_2b5d3243e4b4533f3992a15304f69e1b
#
_entry.id   2b5d3243e4b4533f3992a15304f69e1b
#
_cell.length_a   1.000
_cell.length_b   1.000
_cell.length_c   1.000
_cell.angle_alpha   90.00
_cell.angle_beta   90.00
_cell.angle_gamma   90.00
#
_symmetry.space_group_name_H-M   'P 1'
#
loop_
_entity.id
_entity.type
_entity.pdbx_description
1 polymer ?
#
loop_
_entity_poly.entity_id
_entity_poly.type
_entity_poly.pdbx_seq_one_letter_code
_entity_poly.pdbx_strand_id
1 'polypeptide(L)'
;MPITSLEKNLDALTMTVVADFAATRDRLWEAYTDPRQIEKFWGPAEWPATFTRHDVFVGGRSDYVMTGPDGERSAGFWEFLAVDDGKFFEVRDGFAGDDGEENTAMPSMCMTCSFEDTNGGSRLVTTTHFGSLDQLAQLLDMGMEEGMTSAMGQIDQVLADLASFAAGRGAELQVLSDTQVRISRIIRGTVEQVWQAHHDPALVAQWMLGPDGWTMPVCKVATEIGEGYRYEWEPEDASADGAPGRFGFEGELVESDPPHRAVTTERMIGAEGSGTTNEMTLTQRTGGTLLSLVITFPSAEVRDIVLETGMVDGMETSYARLETMLA
;
A
#
# COMPACT_ATOMS: atom_id res chain seq x y z
N MET A 1 -26.85 -5.79 -7.06
CA MET A 1 -25.78 -5.12 -7.85
C MET A 1 -25.79 -3.65 -7.41
N PRO A 2 -24.67 -3.09 -7.00
CA PRO A 2 -24.61 -1.71 -6.49
C PRO A 2 -24.78 -0.64 -7.56
N ILE A 3 -24.51 -0.96 -8.84
CA ILE A 3 -24.61 0.02 -9.95
C ILE A 3 -26.04 0.48 -10.16
N THR A 4 -26.26 1.78 -10.05
CA THR A 4 -27.55 2.45 -10.24
C THR A 4 -27.67 3.14 -11.59
N SER A 5 -26.57 3.61 -12.18
CA SER A 5 -26.51 4.07 -13.57
C SER A 5 -25.14 3.86 -14.20
N LEU A 6 -25.13 3.72 -15.53
CA LEU A 6 -23.97 3.77 -16.38
C LEU A 6 -24.31 4.62 -17.59
N GLU A 7 -23.59 5.72 -17.77
CA GLU A 7 -23.82 6.68 -18.84
C GLU A 7 -22.57 6.91 -19.66
N LYS A 8 -22.73 6.92 -21.00
CA LYS A 8 -21.66 7.24 -21.96
C LYS A 8 -22.01 8.54 -22.67
N ASN A 9 -21.11 9.50 -22.60
CA ASN A 9 -21.23 10.76 -23.32
C ASN A 9 -20.14 10.86 -24.37
N LEU A 10 -20.52 10.59 -25.62
CA LEU A 10 -19.57 10.55 -26.74
C LEU A 10 -19.03 11.93 -27.12
N ASP A 11 -19.82 13.00 -26.88
CA ASP A 11 -19.40 14.38 -27.15
C ASP A 11 -18.38 14.87 -26.11
N ALA A 12 -18.57 14.47 -24.84
CA ALA A 12 -17.66 14.79 -23.75
C ALA A 12 -16.52 13.77 -23.59
N LEU A 13 -16.54 12.67 -24.35
CA LEU A 13 -15.59 11.54 -24.24
C LEU A 13 -15.53 11.01 -22.79
N THR A 14 -16.69 10.79 -22.16
CA THR A 14 -16.76 10.30 -20.79
C THR A 14 -17.61 9.04 -20.66
N MET A 15 -17.26 8.21 -19.69
CA MET A 15 -18.13 7.18 -19.13
C MET A 15 -18.26 7.41 -17.64
N THR A 16 -19.50 7.52 -17.15
CA THR A 16 -19.81 7.72 -15.74
C THR A 16 -20.59 6.53 -15.21
N VAL A 17 -20.11 5.96 -14.12
CA VAL A 17 -20.77 4.87 -13.39
C VAL A 17 -21.11 5.36 -12.00
N VAL A 18 -22.36 5.15 -11.59
CA VAL A 18 -22.85 5.47 -10.23
C VAL A 18 -23.23 4.17 -9.54
N ALA A 19 -22.70 3.98 -8.34
CA ALA A 19 -23.00 2.81 -7.53
C ALA A 19 -23.34 3.23 -6.08
N ASP A 20 -24.40 2.64 -5.51
CA ASP A 20 -24.83 2.88 -4.14
C ASP A 20 -24.56 1.66 -3.25
N PHE A 21 -24.05 1.91 -2.04
CA PHE A 21 -23.66 0.90 -1.07
C PHE A 21 -24.30 1.16 0.29
N ALA A 22 -24.59 0.08 1.04
CA ALA A 22 -25.14 0.18 2.40
C ALA A 22 -24.10 0.61 3.46
N ALA A 23 -22.80 0.52 3.14
CA ALA A 23 -21.73 0.95 4.02
C ALA A 23 -21.60 2.48 4.04
N THR A 24 -20.97 3.02 5.09
CA THR A 24 -20.65 4.45 5.17
C THR A 24 -19.64 4.87 4.11
N ARG A 25 -19.63 6.16 3.76
CA ARG A 25 -18.64 6.74 2.84
C ARG A 25 -17.19 6.45 3.29
N ASP A 26 -16.90 6.64 4.58
CA ASP A 26 -15.57 6.41 5.12
C ASP A 26 -15.15 4.94 4.96
N ARG A 27 -16.09 3.99 5.17
CA ARG A 27 -15.82 2.57 4.93
C ARG A 27 -15.57 2.25 3.46
N LEU A 28 -16.29 2.89 2.56
CA LEU A 28 -16.10 2.75 1.11
C LEU A 28 -14.77 3.37 0.67
N TRP A 29 -14.42 4.54 1.18
CA TRP A 29 -13.13 5.18 0.97
C TRP A 29 -11.97 4.27 1.41
N GLU A 30 -12.06 3.70 2.61
CA GLU A 30 -11.06 2.77 3.13
C GLU A 30 -10.89 1.52 2.26
N ALA A 31 -11.97 1.02 1.65
CA ALA A 31 -11.87 -0.11 0.74
C ALA A 31 -11.06 0.21 -0.52
N TYR A 32 -11.11 1.45 -0.99
CA TYR A 32 -10.34 1.91 -2.15
C TYR A 32 -8.91 2.32 -1.83
N THR A 33 -8.61 2.70 -0.59
CA THR A 33 -7.30 3.24 -0.19
C THR A 33 -6.43 2.25 0.59
N ASP A 34 -6.95 1.07 0.90
CA ASP A 34 -6.20 -0.02 1.52
C ASP A 34 -5.90 -1.10 0.47
N PRO A 35 -4.63 -1.34 0.11
CA PRO A 35 -4.27 -2.33 -0.90
C PRO A 35 -4.82 -3.72 -0.59
N ARG A 36 -4.90 -4.12 0.70
CA ARG A 36 -5.46 -5.41 1.12
C ARG A 36 -6.95 -5.56 0.83
N GLN A 37 -7.66 -4.45 0.62
CA GLN A 37 -9.09 -4.43 0.36
C GLN A 37 -9.38 -4.21 -1.12
N ILE A 38 -8.72 -3.24 -1.77
CA ILE A 38 -8.93 -2.97 -3.20
C ILE A 38 -8.58 -4.20 -4.05
N GLU A 39 -7.58 -4.97 -3.68
CA GLU A 39 -7.20 -6.22 -4.36
C GLU A 39 -8.34 -7.25 -4.44
N LYS A 40 -9.27 -7.21 -3.47
CA LYS A 40 -10.39 -8.16 -3.41
C LYS A 40 -11.50 -7.87 -4.41
N PHE A 41 -11.50 -6.67 -5.01
CA PHE A 41 -12.55 -6.28 -5.97
C PHE A 41 -12.03 -5.58 -7.22
N TRP A 42 -10.76 -5.14 -7.25
CA TRP A 42 -10.20 -4.50 -8.44
C TRP A 42 -9.93 -5.53 -9.53
N GLY A 43 -10.60 -5.35 -10.65
CA GLY A 43 -10.60 -6.31 -11.75
C GLY A 43 -11.78 -7.30 -11.69
N PRO A 44 -12.05 -7.99 -12.80
CA PRO A 44 -13.05 -9.06 -12.85
C PRO A 44 -12.72 -10.19 -11.87
N ALA A 45 -13.71 -10.93 -11.40
CA ALA A 45 -13.54 -12.01 -10.41
C ALA A 45 -12.55 -13.11 -10.86
N GLU A 46 -12.43 -13.34 -12.16
CA GLU A 46 -11.48 -14.31 -12.76
C GLU A 46 -10.08 -13.71 -12.99
N TRP A 47 -9.92 -12.39 -12.77
CA TRP A 47 -8.68 -11.65 -12.94
C TRP A 47 -8.37 -10.82 -11.67
N PRO A 48 -8.11 -11.47 -10.53
CA PRO A 48 -7.82 -10.77 -9.29
C PRO A 48 -6.57 -9.90 -9.44
N ALA A 49 -6.60 -8.73 -8.81
CA ALA A 49 -5.48 -7.80 -8.79
C ALA A 49 -4.57 -8.04 -7.59
N THR A 50 -3.29 -7.80 -7.77
CA THR A 50 -2.30 -7.63 -6.70
C THR A 50 -1.66 -6.26 -6.87
N PHE A 51 -1.73 -5.43 -5.83
CA PHE A 51 -1.09 -4.12 -5.82
C PHE A 51 0.31 -4.25 -5.21
N THR A 52 1.36 -4.03 -5.98
CA THR A 52 2.74 -4.01 -5.48
C THR A 52 3.07 -2.66 -4.86
N ARG A 53 2.35 -1.60 -5.26
CA ARG A 53 2.43 -0.24 -4.73
C ARG A 53 1.03 0.37 -4.70
N HIS A 54 0.73 1.17 -3.67
CA HIS A 54 -0.56 1.87 -3.57
C HIS A 54 -0.44 3.12 -2.70
N ASP A 55 0.08 4.18 -3.26
CA ASP A 55 0.44 5.44 -2.61
C ASP A 55 -0.67 6.47 -2.83
N VAL A 56 -1.65 6.53 -1.93
CA VAL A 56 -2.85 7.38 -2.08
C VAL A 56 -2.59 8.77 -1.52
N PHE A 57 -1.82 9.56 -2.24
CA PHE A 57 -1.58 11.00 -2.02
C PHE A 57 -1.22 11.68 -3.33
N VAL A 58 -1.33 13.01 -3.41
CA VAL A 58 -1.02 13.76 -4.64
C VAL A 58 0.43 13.54 -5.07
N GLY A 59 0.63 13.10 -6.31
CA GLY A 59 1.93 12.68 -6.84
C GLY A 59 2.30 11.23 -6.55
N GLY A 60 1.55 10.54 -5.70
CA GLY A 60 1.73 9.12 -5.43
C GLY A 60 1.32 8.23 -6.61
N ARG A 61 1.64 6.95 -6.53
CA ARG A 61 1.43 5.96 -7.60
C ARG A 61 0.88 4.66 -7.06
N SER A 62 0.03 4.01 -7.82
CA SER A 62 -0.33 2.60 -7.65
C SER A 62 0.21 1.80 -8.83
N ASP A 63 0.78 0.63 -8.54
CA ASP A 63 1.16 -0.36 -9.53
C ASP A 63 0.48 -1.67 -9.18
N TYR A 64 -0.25 -2.23 -10.14
CA TYR A 64 -0.99 -3.47 -9.92
C TYR A 64 -0.89 -4.40 -11.13
N VAL A 65 -1.09 -5.68 -10.87
CA VAL A 65 -1.16 -6.73 -11.89
C VAL A 65 -2.42 -7.54 -11.66
N MET A 66 -3.24 -7.66 -12.68
CA MET A 66 -4.33 -8.63 -12.74
C MET A 66 -3.83 -9.93 -13.37
N THR A 67 -4.15 -11.06 -12.75
CA THR A 67 -3.70 -12.38 -13.20
C THR A 67 -4.90 -13.22 -13.60
N GLY A 68 -4.94 -13.64 -14.85
CA GLY A 68 -5.99 -14.50 -15.40
C GLY A 68 -5.84 -15.97 -14.99
N PRO A 69 -6.87 -16.80 -15.27
CA PRO A 69 -6.93 -18.20 -14.83
C PRO A 69 -5.84 -19.09 -15.43
N ASP A 70 -5.33 -18.75 -16.59
CA ASP A 70 -4.24 -19.48 -17.26
C ASP A 70 -2.86 -18.86 -17.02
N GLY A 71 -2.79 -17.86 -16.11
CA GLY A 71 -1.56 -17.17 -15.72
C GLY A 71 -1.19 -15.98 -16.60
N GLU A 72 -2.11 -15.55 -17.48
CA GLU A 72 -1.94 -14.31 -18.24
C GLU A 72 -1.91 -13.11 -17.28
N ARG A 73 -1.15 -12.11 -17.64
CA ARG A 73 -0.96 -10.92 -16.79
C ARG A 73 -1.37 -9.66 -17.56
N SER A 74 -2.07 -8.77 -16.84
CA SER A 74 -2.37 -7.43 -17.29
C SER A 74 -1.93 -6.46 -16.20
N ALA A 75 -0.86 -5.72 -16.47
CA ALA A 75 -0.34 -4.71 -15.55
C ALA A 75 -0.99 -3.35 -15.83
N GLY A 76 -1.24 -2.61 -14.76
CA GLY A 76 -1.77 -1.26 -14.81
C GLY A 76 -1.16 -0.38 -13.73
N PHE A 77 -1.34 0.92 -13.91
CA PHE A 77 -0.88 1.90 -12.92
C PHE A 77 -1.88 3.04 -12.76
N TRP A 78 -1.84 3.68 -11.60
CA TRP A 78 -2.44 4.98 -11.33
C TRP A 78 -1.36 5.97 -10.93
N GLU A 79 -1.49 7.22 -11.36
CA GLU A 79 -0.79 8.37 -10.79
C GLU A 79 -1.82 9.31 -10.20
N PHE A 80 -1.71 9.60 -8.90
CA PHE A 80 -2.67 10.44 -8.19
C PHE A 80 -2.43 11.91 -8.51
N LEU A 81 -3.38 12.51 -9.24
CA LEU A 81 -3.35 13.92 -9.65
C LEU A 81 -3.97 14.83 -8.59
N ALA A 82 -5.01 14.34 -7.90
CA ALA A 82 -5.66 15.02 -6.80
C ALA A 82 -6.23 14.02 -5.81
N VAL A 83 -6.18 14.37 -4.52
CA VAL A 83 -6.76 13.59 -3.41
C VAL A 83 -7.37 14.58 -2.40
N ASP A 84 -8.64 14.37 -2.04
CA ASP A 84 -9.31 14.99 -0.88
C ASP A 84 -9.83 13.85 0.00
N ASP A 85 -9.15 13.59 1.09
CA ASP A 85 -9.36 12.43 1.96
C ASP A 85 -10.84 12.23 2.33
N GLY A 86 -11.31 11.01 2.13
CA GLY A 86 -12.68 10.60 2.38
C GLY A 86 -13.72 11.12 1.38
N LYS A 87 -13.33 11.85 0.33
CA LYS A 87 -14.27 12.47 -0.61
C LYS A 87 -14.03 12.14 -2.07
N PHE A 88 -12.80 12.29 -2.56
CA PHE A 88 -12.49 11.94 -3.93
C PHE A 88 -10.98 11.76 -4.16
N PHE A 89 -10.66 11.07 -5.24
CA PHE A 89 -9.36 11.15 -5.88
C PHE A 89 -9.51 11.22 -7.41
N GLU A 90 -8.53 11.80 -8.05
CA GLU A 90 -8.35 11.82 -9.49
C GLU A 90 -7.02 11.18 -9.84
N VAL A 91 -7.02 10.26 -10.80
CA VAL A 91 -5.83 9.55 -11.23
C VAL A 91 -5.69 9.57 -12.75
N ARG A 92 -4.44 9.59 -13.20
CA ARG A 92 -4.09 9.12 -14.54
C ARG A 92 -4.00 7.60 -14.46
N ASP A 93 -4.87 6.92 -15.18
CA ASP A 93 -5.00 5.46 -15.21
C ASP A 93 -4.50 4.92 -16.55
N GLY A 94 -3.63 3.94 -16.52
CA GLY A 94 -3.04 3.39 -17.73
C GLY A 94 -2.56 1.94 -17.60
N PHE A 95 -2.27 1.36 -18.75
CA PHE A 95 -1.65 0.04 -18.83
C PHE A 95 -0.13 0.15 -18.70
N ALA A 96 0.49 -0.84 -18.09
CA ALA A 96 1.93 -0.97 -17.95
C ALA A 96 2.44 -2.22 -18.68
N GLY A 97 3.72 -2.19 -19.07
CA GLY A 97 4.45 -3.37 -19.52
C GLY A 97 4.91 -4.24 -18.34
N ASP A 98 5.53 -5.36 -18.64
CA ASP A 98 6.11 -6.26 -17.62
C ASP A 98 7.27 -5.62 -16.83
N ASP A 99 7.84 -4.54 -17.36
CA ASP A 99 8.88 -3.71 -16.74
C ASP A 99 8.31 -2.62 -15.80
N GLY A 100 6.97 -2.51 -15.71
CA GLY A 100 6.27 -1.48 -14.93
C GLY A 100 6.17 -0.11 -15.61
N GLU A 101 6.76 0.06 -16.81
CA GLU A 101 6.68 1.29 -17.58
C GLU A 101 5.35 1.40 -18.33
N GLU A 102 4.91 2.64 -18.60
CA GLU A 102 3.67 2.89 -19.32
C GLU A 102 3.68 2.25 -20.72
N ASN A 103 2.62 1.50 -21.03
CA ASN A 103 2.40 0.99 -22.38
C ASN A 103 1.83 2.09 -23.29
N THR A 104 2.73 2.81 -23.96
CA THR A 104 2.36 3.94 -24.84
C THR A 104 1.52 3.56 -26.06
N ALA A 105 1.39 2.27 -26.38
CA ALA A 105 0.46 1.79 -27.42
C ALA A 105 -1.01 1.83 -26.96
N MET A 106 -1.23 1.94 -25.65
CA MET A 106 -2.55 2.08 -25.03
C MET A 106 -2.55 3.35 -24.18
N PRO A 107 -2.91 4.52 -24.76
CA PRO A 107 -2.87 5.78 -24.05
C PRO A 107 -3.66 5.77 -22.75
N SER A 108 -3.08 6.37 -21.72
CA SER A 108 -3.72 6.51 -20.39
C SER A 108 -4.98 7.40 -20.47
N MET A 109 -5.87 7.21 -19.51
CA MET A 109 -7.10 8.00 -19.30
C MET A 109 -7.01 8.76 -17.99
N CYS A 110 -7.94 9.68 -17.78
CA CYS A 110 -8.14 10.30 -16.49
C CYS A 110 -9.40 9.71 -15.83
N MET A 111 -9.28 9.24 -14.60
CA MET A 111 -10.39 8.69 -13.85
C MET A 111 -10.57 9.46 -12.54
N THR A 112 -11.80 9.90 -12.27
CA THR A 112 -12.19 10.50 -10.99
C THR A 112 -13.11 9.54 -10.24
N CYS A 113 -12.82 9.29 -8.97
CA CYS A 113 -13.70 8.58 -8.04
C CYS A 113 -14.16 9.54 -6.95
N SER A 114 -15.47 9.81 -6.88
CA SER A 114 -16.08 10.63 -5.84
C SER A 114 -16.92 9.79 -4.89
N PHE A 115 -16.76 10.04 -3.60
CA PHE A 115 -17.41 9.31 -2.51
C PHE A 115 -18.36 10.24 -1.76
N GLU A 116 -19.63 9.90 -1.73
CA GLU A 116 -20.70 10.75 -1.18
C GLU A 116 -21.48 10.01 -0.11
N ASP A 117 -21.99 10.75 0.89
CA ASP A 117 -22.96 10.21 1.84
C ASP A 117 -24.36 10.18 1.22
N THR A 118 -25.11 9.11 1.50
CA THR A 118 -26.53 8.98 1.15
C THR A 118 -27.39 8.72 2.38
N ASN A 119 -28.72 8.80 2.26
CA ASN A 119 -29.64 8.56 3.39
C ASN A 119 -29.64 7.13 3.95
N GLY A 120 -28.81 6.24 3.45
CA GLY A 120 -28.77 4.83 3.91
C GLY A 120 -27.42 4.15 3.69
N GLY A 121 -26.40 4.95 3.39
CA GLY A 121 -25.07 4.43 3.11
C GLY A 121 -24.22 5.42 2.35
N SER A 122 -23.58 4.98 1.28
CA SER A 122 -22.69 5.82 0.46
C SER A 122 -22.93 5.62 -1.03
N ARG A 123 -22.42 6.56 -1.81
CA ARG A 123 -22.41 6.55 -3.27
C ARG A 123 -21.00 6.74 -3.78
N LEU A 124 -20.64 5.91 -4.75
CA LEU A 124 -19.46 6.09 -5.60
C LEU A 124 -19.90 6.62 -6.96
N VAL A 125 -19.25 7.67 -7.41
CA VAL A 125 -19.34 8.16 -8.79
C VAL A 125 -17.97 8.05 -9.42
N THR A 126 -17.83 7.16 -10.39
CA THR A 126 -16.60 7.01 -11.16
C THR A 126 -16.81 7.61 -12.54
N THR A 127 -16.00 8.61 -12.90
CA THR A 127 -16.00 9.21 -14.23
C THR A 127 -14.66 9.00 -14.89
N THR A 128 -14.68 8.33 -16.05
CA THR A 128 -13.49 8.12 -16.89
C THR A 128 -13.56 9.07 -18.08
N HIS A 129 -12.50 9.81 -18.33
CA HIS A 129 -12.29 10.70 -19.46
C HIS A 129 -11.32 10.05 -20.45
N PHE A 130 -11.73 9.92 -21.69
CA PHE A 130 -10.96 9.32 -22.78
C PHE A 130 -10.33 10.40 -23.64
N GLY A 131 -9.15 10.13 -24.20
CA GLY A 131 -8.46 11.06 -25.08
C GLY A 131 -9.08 11.15 -26.48
N SER A 132 -9.85 10.12 -26.91
CA SER A 132 -10.49 10.07 -28.21
C SER A 132 -11.64 9.06 -28.26
N LEU A 133 -12.51 9.17 -29.28
CA LEU A 133 -13.54 8.17 -29.56
C LEU A 133 -12.95 6.81 -29.89
N ASP A 134 -11.80 6.78 -30.59
CA ASP A 134 -11.11 5.53 -30.94
C ASP A 134 -10.62 4.79 -29.68
N GLN A 135 -10.08 5.54 -28.69
CA GLN A 135 -9.68 4.97 -27.42
C GLN A 135 -10.89 4.40 -26.66
N LEU A 136 -11.98 5.17 -26.58
CA LEU A 136 -13.23 4.72 -25.94
C LEU A 136 -13.74 3.43 -26.61
N ALA A 137 -13.81 3.41 -27.95
CA ALA A 137 -14.25 2.23 -28.69
C ALA A 137 -13.36 1.02 -28.42
N GLN A 138 -12.03 1.20 -28.48
CA GLN A 138 -11.06 0.13 -28.21
C GLN A 138 -11.24 -0.47 -26.82
N LEU A 139 -11.40 0.35 -25.78
CA LEU A 139 -11.56 -0.13 -24.41
C LEU A 139 -12.91 -0.82 -24.17
N LEU A 140 -13.97 -0.34 -24.81
CA LEU A 140 -15.27 -1.02 -24.80
C LEU A 140 -15.19 -2.40 -25.51
N ASP A 141 -14.50 -2.49 -26.64
CA ASP A 141 -14.29 -3.75 -27.35
C ASP A 141 -13.42 -4.75 -26.55
N MET A 142 -12.56 -4.25 -25.65
CA MET A 142 -11.78 -5.04 -24.70
C MET A 142 -12.58 -5.48 -23.45
N GLY A 143 -13.85 -5.11 -23.32
CA GLY A 143 -14.73 -5.51 -22.22
C GLY A 143 -14.63 -4.61 -20.97
N MET A 144 -14.24 -3.35 -21.11
CA MET A 144 -14.13 -2.40 -19.98
C MET A 144 -15.43 -2.29 -19.17
N GLU A 145 -16.59 -2.25 -19.84
CA GLU A 145 -17.89 -2.10 -19.16
C GLU A 145 -18.25 -3.33 -18.33
N GLU A 146 -18.04 -4.52 -18.89
CA GLU A 146 -18.27 -5.79 -18.23
C GLU A 146 -17.29 -5.97 -17.04
N GLY A 147 -16.02 -5.64 -17.27
CA GLY A 147 -14.97 -5.70 -16.24
C GLY A 147 -15.28 -4.78 -15.06
N MET A 148 -15.65 -3.53 -15.33
CA MET A 148 -16.03 -2.55 -14.30
C MET A 148 -17.30 -3.00 -13.54
N THR A 149 -18.29 -3.52 -14.24
CA THR A 149 -19.51 -4.06 -13.64
C THR A 149 -19.22 -5.24 -12.72
N SER A 150 -18.35 -6.15 -13.16
CA SER A 150 -17.89 -7.29 -12.36
C SER A 150 -17.14 -6.83 -11.12
N ALA A 151 -16.19 -5.92 -11.26
CA ALA A 151 -15.40 -5.36 -10.16
C ALA A 151 -16.30 -4.69 -9.10
N MET A 152 -17.18 -3.79 -9.52
CA MET A 152 -18.10 -3.10 -8.60
C MET A 152 -19.10 -4.05 -7.91
N GLY A 153 -19.47 -5.16 -8.55
CA GLY A 153 -20.31 -6.19 -7.96
C GLY A 153 -19.68 -6.91 -6.76
N GLN A 154 -18.36 -6.87 -6.64
CA GLN A 154 -17.61 -7.53 -5.55
C GLN A 154 -17.47 -6.62 -4.32
N ILE A 155 -17.63 -5.30 -4.46
CA ILE A 155 -17.41 -4.31 -3.39
C ILE A 155 -18.32 -4.57 -2.19
N ASP A 156 -19.60 -4.89 -2.40
CA ASP A 156 -20.55 -5.15 -1.30
C ASP A 156 -20.04 -6.23 -0.32
N GLN A 157 -19.41 -7.28 -0.85
CA GLN A 157 -18.87 -8.36 -0.02
C GLN A 157 -17.66 -7.88 0.82
N VAL A 158 -16.80 -7.07 0.22
CA VAL A 158 -15.64 -6.48 0.92
C VAL A 158 -16.10 -5.52 2.02
N LEU A 159 -17.11 -4.69 1.73
CA LEU A 159 -17.65 -3.74 2.70
C LEU A 159 -18.35 -4.44 3.87
N ALA A 160 -18.99 -5.58 3.64
CA ALA A 160 -19.66 -6.37 4.68
C ALA A 160 -18.69 -7.17 5.56
N ASP A 161 -17.45 -7.40 5.15
CA ASP A 161 -16.45 -8.15 5.90
C ASP A 161 -15.82 -7.34 7.04
N LEU A 162 -16.59 -7.14 8.10
CA LEU A 162 -16.18 -6.43 9.31
C LEU A 162 -15.09 -7.19 10.11
N ALA A 163 -15.05 -8.52 10.01
CA ALA A 163 -14.06 -9.31 10.73
C ALA A 163 -12.67 -9.14 10.13
N SER A 164 -12.54 -9.18 8.81
CA SER A 164 -11.29 -8.90 8.10
C SER A 164 -10.83 -7.45 8.33
N PHE A 165 -11.76 -6.50 8.32
CA PHE A 165 -11.47 -5.10 8.61
C PHE A 165 -10.96 -4.88 10.05
N ALA A 166 -11.55 -5.56 11.03
CA ALA A 166 -11.13 -5.47 12.43
C ALA A 166 -9.79 -6.19 12.68
N ALA A 167 -9.54 -7.32 12.00
CA ALA A 167 -8.29 -8.08 12.10
C ALA A 167 -7.10 -7.31 11.51
N GLY A 168 -7.32 -6.49 10.49
CA GLY A 168 -6.27 -5.70 9.81
C GLY A 168 -5.68 -4.54 10.62
N ARG A 169 -5.84 -4.53 11.95
CA ARG A 169 -5.23 -3.51 12.83
C ARG A 169 -3.86 -3.88 13.34
N GLY A 170 -3.55 -5.17 13.48
CA GLY A 170 -2.20 -5.66 13.78
C GLY A 170 -1.33 -5.73 12.53
N ALA A 171 -0.04 -6.07 12.69
CA ALA A 171 0.85 -6.30 11.56
C ALA A 171 0.40 -7.53 10.76
N GLU A 172 0.13 -7.34 9.47
CA GLU A 172 -0.32 -8.38 8.55
C GLU A 172 0.68 -8.54 7.43
N LEU A 173 1.12 -9.79 7.20
CA LEU A 173 2.02 -10.16 6.12
C LEU A 173 1.24 -10.64 4.91
N GLN A 174 1.62 -10.15 3.73
CA GLN A 174 1.17 -10.64 2.44
C GLN A 174 2.37 -10.91 1.52
N VAL A 175 2.40 -12.06 0.88
CA VAL A 175 3.39 -12.38 -0.16
C VAL A 175 2.87 -11.82 -1.49
N LEU A 176 3.60 -10.88 -2.09
CA LEU A 176 3.22 -10.23 -3.36
C LEU A 176 3.82 -10.95 -4.57
N SER A 177 5.04 -11.48 -4.42
CA SER A 177 5.75 -12.22 -5.46
C SER A 177 6.80 -13.16 -4.84
N ASP A 178 7.59 -13.83 -5.68
CA ASP A 178 8.69 -14.66 -5.22
C ASP A 178 9.74 -13.91 -4.39
N THR A 179 9.88 -12.60 -4.60
CA THR A 179 10.88 -11.77 -3.93
C THR A 179 10.29 -10.63 -3.11
N GLN A 180 8.98 -10.43 -3.11
CA GLN A 180 8.36 -9.30 -2.43
C GLN A 180 7.33 -9.74 -1.41
N VAL A 181 7.35 -9.05 -0.27
CA VAL A 181 6.29 -9.12 0.74
C VAL A 181 5.82 -7.73 1.10
N ARG A 182 4.57 -7.61 1.53
CA ARG A 182 4.01 -6.41 2.14
C ARG A 182 3.66 -6.70 3.59
N ILE A 183 4.10 -5.82 4.49
CA ILE A 183 3.67 -5.81 5.88
C ILE A 183 2.85 -4.54 6.06
N SER A 184 1.60 -4.70 6.49
CA SER A 184 0.66 -3.59 6.70
C SER A 184 0.22 -3.52 8.14
N ARG A 185 0.12 -2.29 8.70
CA ARG A 185 -0.39 -2.05 10.04
C ARG A 185 -1.09 -0.71 10.13
N ILE A 186 -2.20 -0.65 10.85
CA ILE A 186 -2.84 0.62 11.19
C ILE A 186 -2.24 1.10 12.53
N ILE A 187 -1.66 2.30 12.53
CA ILE A 187 -1.05 2.94 13.69
C ILE A 187 -1.92 4.13 14.08
N ARG A 188 -2.29 4.23 15.37
CA ARG A 188 -3.02 5.38 15.89
C ARG A 188 -2.12 6.59 15.90
N GLY A 189 -2.46 7.59 15.10
CA GLY A 189 -1.68 8.81 14.92
C GLY A 189 -1.91 9.38 13.53
N THR A 190 -1.56 10.64 13.32
CA THR A 190 -1.59 11.24 11.98
C THR A 190 -0.39 10.77 11.16
N VAL A 191 -0.46 10.94 9.84
CA VAL A 191 0.65 10.61 8.94
C VAL A 191 1.93 11.32 9.37
N GLU A 192 1.85 12.60 9.76
CA GLU A 192 3.00 13.39 10.20
C GLU A 192 3.60 12.85 11.51
N GLN A 193 2.76 12.42 12.46
CA GLN A 193 3.22 11.84 13.73
C GLN A 193 3.95 10.51 13.49
N VAL A 194 3.37 9.65 12.67
CA VAL A 194 3.99 8.36 12.32
C VAL A 194 5.27 8.57 11.52
N TRP A 195 5.27 9.51 10.56
CA TRP A 195 6.46 9.88 9.82
C TRP A 195 7.58 10.39 10.75
N GLN A 196 7.28 11.35 11.62
CA GLN A 196 8.24 11.88 12.58
C GLN A 196 8.81 10.78 13.46
N ALA A 197 7.97 9.85 13.93
CA ALA A 197 8.41 8.75 14.77
C ALA A 197 9.41 7.80 14.07
N HIS A 198 9.39 7.73 12.74
CA HIS A 198 10.34 6.92 11.96
C HIS A 198 11.60 7.69 11.55
N HIS A 199 11.58 9.03 11.60
CA HIS A 199 12.69 9.86 11.09
C HIS A 199 13.37 10.71 12.18
N ASP A 200 12.90 10.70 13.41
CA ASP A 200 13.56 11.32 14.56
C ASP A 200 14.30 10.24 15.38
N PRO A 201 15.65 10.27 15.43
CA PRO A 201 16.43 9.24 16.13
C PRO A 201 16.08 9.14 17.62
N ALA A 202 15.65 10.25 18.26
CA ALA A 202 15.24 10.22 19.67
C ALA A 202 13.90 9.51 19.86
N LEU A 203 13.03 9.50 18.85
CA LEU A 203 11.78 8.76 18.87
C LEU A 203 12.02 7.30 18.46
N VAL A 204 12.75 7.04 17.38
CA VAL A 204 13.09 5.68 16.91
C VAL A 204 13.68 4.84 18.05
N ALA A 205 14.63 5.39 18.80
CA ALA A 205 15.27 4.71 19.92
C ALA A 205 14.33 4.37 21.10
N GLN A 206 13.07 4.83 21.10
CA GLN A 206 12.09 4.54 22.15
C GLN A 206 11.15 3.39 21.79
N TRP A 207 10.84 3.20 20.50
CA TRP A 207 9.86 2.20 20.09
C TRP A 207 10.47 1.02 19.31
N MET A 208 11.53 1.24 18.54
CA MET A 208 12.18 0.21 17.72
C MET A 208 13.20 -0.60 18.52
N LEU A 209 12.82 -1.06 19.71
CA LEU A 209 13.74 -1.73 20.65
C LEU A 209 13.91 -3.24 20.42
N GLY A 210 13.17 -3.84 19.45
CA GLY A 210 13.14 -5.29 19.33
C GLY A 210 12.39 -5.97 20.48
N PRO A 211 12.72 -7.22 20.84
CA PRO A 211 12.09 -7.94 21.95
C PRO A 211 12.32 -7.26 23.31
N ASP A 212 11.54 -7.66 24.32
CA ASP A 212 11.76 -7.17 25.70
C ASP A 212 13.14 -7.57 26.22
N GLY A 213 13.79 -6.68 26.95
CA GLY A 213 15.16 -6.88 27.45
C GLY A 213 16.27 -6.56 26.46
N TRP A 214 15.92 -5.81 25.37
CA TRP A 214 16.88 -5.29 24.43
C TRP A 214 16.94 -3.77 24.45
N THR A 215 18.11 -3.22 24.10
CA THR A 215 18.36 -1.78 23.95
C THR A 215 18.89 -1.48 22.55
N MET A 216 18.83 -0.21 22.15
CA MET A 216 19.35 0.29 20.86
C MET A 216 20.51 1.26 21.12
N PRO A 217 21.75 0.78 21.31
CA PRO A 217 22.92 1.62 21.59
C PRO A 217 23.37 2.46 20.40
N VAL A 218 22.98 2.09 19.18
CA VAL A 218 23.22 2.89 17.97
C VAL A 218 21.91 3.09 17.23
N CYS A 219 21.51 4.36 17.13
CA CYS A 219 20.35 4.80 16.36
C CYS A 219 20.77 6.00 15.51
N LYS A 220 21.19 5.75 14.28
CA LYS A 220 21.47 6.78 13.28
C LYS A 220 20.39 6.69 12.20
N VAL A 221 19.58 7.71 12.06
CA VAL A 221 18.55 7.85 11.02
C VAL A 221 19.12 8.66 9.86
N ALA A 222 18.81 8.28 8.62
CA ALA A 222 19.07 9.10 7.44
C ALA A 222 17.95 10.13 7.27
N THR A 223 18.31 11.38 6.98
CA THR A 223 17.38 12.50 6.79
C THR A 223 17.42 13.07 5.37
N GLU A 224 18.48 12.78 4.62
CA GLU A 224 18.66 13.22 3.25
C GLU A 224 18.91 12.03 2.32
N ILE A 225 18.45 12.12 1.07
CA ILE A 225 18.68 11.09 0.04
C ILE A 225 20.20 10.91 -0.15
N GLY A 226 20.66 9.66 -0.16
CA GLY A 226 22.07 9.27 -0.22
C GLY A 226 22.73 9.20 1.15
N GLU A 227 22.05 9.57 2.23
CA GLU A 227 22.57 9.42 3.58
C GLU A 227 22.39 7.98 4.11
N GLY A 228 23.43 7.48 4.78
CA GLY A 228 23.40 6.18 5.42
C GLY A 228 22.76 6.21 6.80
N TYR A 229 21.92 5.23 7.11
CA TYR A 229 21.40 4.97 8.45
C TYR A 229 22.07 3.73 9.07
N ARG A 230 21.96 3.61 10.42
CA ARG A 230 22.50 2.46 11.14
C ARG A 230 21.77 2.26 12.46
N TYR A 231 21.25 1.06 12.66
CA TYR A 231 20.60 0.62 13.90
C TYR A 231 21.33 -0.61 14.45
N GLU A 232 21.60 -0.60 15.75
CA GLU A 232 22.20 -1.76 16.41
C GLU A 232 21.48 -2.02 17.73
N TRP A 233 21.24 -3.29 18.01
CA TRP A 233 20.56 -3.76 19.21
C TRP A 233 21.49 -4.67 20.01
N GLU A 234 21.38 -4.59 21.34
CA GLU A 234 22.07 -5.50 22.25
C GLU A 234 21.17 -5.83 23.46
N PRO A 235 21.30 -7.02 24.07
CA PRO A 235 20.59 -7.34 25.31
C PRO A 235 20.94 -6.33 26.42
N GLU A 236 20.00 -5.97 27.28
CA GLU A 236 20.23 -5.13 28.47
C GLU A 236 21.29 -5.75 29.39
N ASP A 237 21.31 -7.09 29.51
CA ASP A 237 22.34 -7.84 30.21
C ASP A 237 23.16 -8.68 29.23
N ALA A 238 24.09 -8.02 28.54
CA ALA A 238 25.03 -8.66 27.62
C ALA A 238 26.03 -9.58 28.32
N SER A 239 26.10 -9.56 29.64
CA SER A 239 27.01 -10.39 30.43
C SER A 239 26.41 -11.73 30.87
N ALA A 240 25.10 -11.94 30.66
CA ALA A 240 24.43 -13.19 30.97
C ALA A 240 24.98 -14.34 30.14
N ASP A 241 25.23 -15.48 30.79
CA ASP A 241 25.77 -16.68 30.12
C ASP A 241 24.79 -17.17 29.04
N GLY A 242 25.22 -17.17 27.78
CA GLY A 242 24.37 -17.50 26.64
C GLY A 242 23.53 -16.33 26.10
N ALA A 243 23.78 -15.09 26.50
CA ALA A 243 23.11 -13.92 25.94
C ALA A 243 23.33 -13.85 24.41
N PRO A 244 22.26 -13.56 23.63
CA PRO A 244 22.43 -13.37 22.18
C PRO A 244 23.40 -12.21 21.91
N GLY A 245 24.17 -12.34 20.83
CA GLY A 245 25.13 -11.30 20.46
C GLY A 245 24.44 -10.03 19.96
N ARG A 246 25.16 -8.91 19.97
CA ARG A 246 24.74 -7.67 19.32
C ARG A 246 24.52 -7.91 17.82
N PHE A 247 23.44 -7.37 17.29
CA PHE A 247 23.14 -7.38 15.86
C PHE A 247 22.68 -6.01 15.40
N GLY A 248 22.64 -5.79 14.09
CA GLY A 248 22.16 -4.51 13.58
C GLY A 248 21.95 -4.52 12.09
N PHE A 249 21.36 -3.46 11.62
CA PHE A 249 21.13 -3.19 10.21
C PHE A 249 21.66 -1.82 9.82
N GLU A 250 22.13 -1.74 8.58
CA GLU A 250 22.56 -0.49 7.98
C GLU A 250 22.07 -0.42 6.53
N GLY A 251 21.95 0.80 6.02
CA GLY A 251 21.52 1.04 4.65
C GLY A 251 21.58 2.51 4.30
N GLU A 252 20.89 2.89 3.26
CA GLU A 252 20.87 4.24 2.69
C GLU A 252 19.43 4.65 2.38
N LEU A 253 19.09 5.92 2.59
CA LEU A 253 17.83 6.52 2.11
C LEU A 253 17.96 6.81 0.62
N VAL A 254 17.17 6.09 -0.21
CA VAL A 254 17.25 6.16 -1.68
C VAL A 254 16.25 7.16 -2.25
N GLU A 255 15.01 7.14 -1.70
CA GLU A 255 13.94 8.06 -2.09
C GLU A 255 13.20 8.55 -0.85
N SER A 256 12.68 9.79 -0.91
CA SER A 256 11.91 10.38 0.19
C SER A 256 10.89 11.38 -0.35
N ASP A 257 9.63 11.18 0.05
CA ASP A 257 8.50 12.08 -0.21
C ASP A 257 7.72 12.30 1.09
N PRO A 258 8.23 13.20 1.96
CA PRO A 258 7.65 13.45 3.27
C PRO A 258 6.24 14.07 3.18
N PRO A 259 5.29 13.70 4.06
CA PRO A 259 5.41 12.69 5.11
C PRO A 259 4.91 11.30 4.68
N HIS A 260 4.83 11.01 3.40
CA HIS A 260 4.07 9.88 2.88
C HIS A 260 4.91 8.65 2.51
N ARG A 261 6.13 8.84 1.99
CA ARG A 261 6.89 7.72 1.40
C ARG A 261 8.40 7.85 1.63
N ALA A 262 9.03 6.71 1.96
CA ALA A 262 10.49 6.57 2.01
C ALA A 262 10.91 5.22 1.43
N VAL A 263 11.99 5.21 0.66
CA VAL A 263 12.64 3.99 0.16
C VAL A 263 14.04 3.91 0.71
N THR A 264 14.37 2.78 1.32
CA THR A 264 15.70 2.52 1.87
C THR A 264 16.25 1.20 1.35
N THR A 265 17.56 1.11 1.23
CA THR A 265 18.22 -0.20 1.21
C THR A 265 18.47 -0.67 2.64
N GLU A 266 18.57 -1.98 2.86
CA GLU A 266 18.88 -2.54 4.17
C GLU A 266 19.71 -3.81 4.06
N ARG A 267 20.72 -3.93 4.90
CA ARG A 267 21.48 -5.17 5.08
C ARG A 267 21.84 -5.37 6.54
N MET A 268 21.92 -6.61 6.95
CA MET A 268 22.45 -6.96 8.27
C MET A 268 23.94 -6.63 8.33
N ILE A 269 24.39 -6.01 9.42
CA ILE A 269 25.79 -5.63 9.61
C ILE A 269 26.67 -6.90 9.67
N GLY A 270 27.69 -6.93 8.82
CA GLY A 270 28.60 -8.08 8.70
C GLY A 270 28.12 -9.21 7.77
N ALA A 271 26.90 -9.11 7.22
CA ALA A 271 26.45 -10.05 6.19
C ALA A 271 27.07 -9.72 4.82
N GLU A 272 27.40 -10.78 4.07
CA GLU A 272 27.83 -10.65 2.67
C GLU A 272 26.62 -10.70 1.73
N GLY A 273 26.71 -10.02 0.59
CA GLY A 273 25.68 -10.01 -0.45
C GLY A 273 24.85 -8.75 -0.52
N SER A 274 23.88 -8.76 -1.43
CA SER A 274 22.90 -7.67 -1.59
C SER A 274 21.85 -7.72 -0.47
N GLY A 275 21.55 -6.55 0.09
CA GLY A 275 20.48 -6.38 1.07
C GLY A 275 19.08 -6.40 0.43
N THR A 276 18.11 -5.94 1.20
CA THR A 276 16.74 -5.69 0.76
C THR A 276 16.58 -4.25 0.31
N THR A 277 15.50 -3.99 -0.44
CA THR A 277 14.94 -2.65 -0.61
C THR A 277 13.61 -2.60 0.15
N ASN A 278 13.46 -1.58 0.98
CA ASN A 278 12.30 -1.40 1.84
C ASN A 278 11.58 -0.11 1.43
N GLU A 279 10.34 -0.23 1.00
CA GLU A 279 9.49 0.90 0.64
C GLU A 279 8.39 1.05 1.69
N MET A 280 8.45 2.11 2.47
CA MET A 280 7.43 2.48 3.45
C MET A 280 6.50 3.53 2.86
N THR A 281 5.20 3.30 2.98
CA THR A 281 4.15 4.26 2.62
C THR A 281 3.21 4.49 3.79
N LEU A 282 2.79 5.74 3.98
CA LEU A 282 1.85 6.17 5.01
C LEU A 282 0.61 6.79 4.37
N THR A 283 -0.54 6.20 4.63
CA THR A 283 -1.84 6.66 4.10
C THR A 283 -2.78 6.99 5.24
N GLN A 284 -3.38 8.20 5.21
CA GLN A 284 -4.35 8.63 6.22
C GLN A 284 -5.59 7.75 6.19
N ARG A 285 -6.09 7.37 7.38
CA ARG A 285 -7.30 6.58 7.54
C ARG A 285 -8.14 7.05 8.72
N THR A 286 -9.41 6.66 8.72
CA THR A 286 -10.26 6.87 9.91
C THR A 286 -9.66 6.13 11.11
N GLY A 287 -9.30 6.89 12.13
CA GLY A 287 -8.73 6.37 13.39
C GLY A 287 -7.24 6.08 13.36
N GLY A 288 -6.49 6.56 12.35
CA GLY A 288 -5.04 6.43 12.32
C GLY A 288 -4.42 6.52 10.94
N THR A 289 -3.23 5.96 10.82
CA THR A 289 -2.44 5.89 9.61
C THR A 289 -2.19 4.43 9.22
N LEU A 290 -2.49 4.07 7.98
CA LEU A 290 -2.06 2.80 7.41
C LEU A 290 -0.58 2.93 7.04
N LEU A 291 0.26 2.17 7.71
CA LEU A 291 1.64 1.92 7.31
C LEU A 291 1.65 0.69 6.41
N SER A 292 2.22 0.82 5.24
CA SER A 292 2.49 -0.28 4.31
C SER A 292 4.00 -0.32 4.05
N LEU A 293 4.64 -1.45 4.34
CA LEU A 293 6.06 -1.68 4.10
C LEU A 293 6.20 -2.81 3.09
N VAL A 294 6.64 -2.48 1.89
CA VAL A 294 7.00 -3.47 0.86
C VAL A 294 8.49 -3.75 0.94
N ILE A 295 8.84 -4.99 1.17
CA ILE A 295 10.23 -5.46 1.25
C ILE A 295 10.52 -6.29 0.01
N THR A 296 11.54 -5.87 -0.75
CA THR A 296 12.07 -6.62 -1.90
C THR A 296 13.36 -7.31 -1.51
N PHE A 297 13.34 -8.62 -1.54
CA PHE A 297 14.48 -9.49 -1.22
C PHE A 297 15.30 -9.82 -2.47
N PRO A 298 16.59 -10.13 -2.35
CA PRO A 298 17.43 -10.51 -3.49
C PRO A 298 17.03 -11.86 -4.12
N SER A 299 16.35 -12.74 -3.37
CA SER A 299 15.80 -13.99 -3.87
C SER A 299 14.67 -14.53 -2.99
N ALA A 300 13.89 -15.49 -3.52
CA ALA A 300 12.85 -16.18 -2.77
C ALA A 300 13.42 -16.94 -1.55
N GLU A 301 14.61 -17.53 -1.67
CA GLU A 301 15.28 -18.24 -0.57
C GLU A 301 15.60 -17.29 0.59
N VAL A 302 16.13 -16.10 0.30
CA VAL A 302 16.43 -15.08 1.34
C VAL A 302 15.13 -14.60 1.99
N ARG A 303 14.07 -14.37 1.21
CA ARG A 303 12.76 -14.03 1.74
C ARG A 303 12.28 -15.08 2.75
N ASP A 304 12.31 -16.35 2.38
CA ASP A 304 11.78 -17.43 3.22
C ASP A 304 12.60 -17.56 4.52
N ILE A 305 13.93 -17.50 4.44
CA ILE A 305 14.80 -17.50 5.61
C ILE A 305 14.48 -16.35 6.57
N VAL A 306 14.30 -15.13 6.04
CA VAL A 306 14.00 -13.95 6.88
C VAL A 306 12.60 -14.07 7.51
N LEU A 307 11.60 -14.55 6.79
CA LEU A 307 10.26 -14.74 7.33
C LEU A 307 10.22 -15.78 8.46
N GLU A 308 11.03 -16.84 8.37
CA GLU A 308 11.15 -17.87 9.42
C GLU A 308 11.76 -17.35 10.74
N THR A 309 12.42 -16.18 10.72
CA THR A 309 12.99 -15.58 11.95
C THR A 309 11.93 -15.01 12.91
N GLY A 310 10.65 -14.93 12.51
CA GLY A 310 9.59 -14.27 13.28
C GLY A 310 9.63 -12.74 13.17
N MET A 311 10.16 -12.20 12.07
CA MET A 311 10.28 -10.76 11.82
C MET A 311 8.97 -10.02 12.03
N VAL A 312 7.84 -10.56 11.57
CA VAL A 312 6.52 -9.91 11.64
C VAL A 312 6.07 -9.70 13.10
N ASP A 313 6.31 -10.70 13.97
CA ASP A 313 5.98 -10.61 15.40
C ASP A 313 6.85 -9.57 16.10
N GLY A 314 8.12 -9.48 15.72
CA GLY A 314 9.04 -8.46 16.22
C GLY A 314 8.61 -7.04 15.79
N MET A 315 8.16 -6.89 14.55
CA MET A 315 7.61 -5.61 14.05
C MET A 315 6.32 -5.24 14.77
N GLU A 316 5.39 -6.19 14.99
CA GLU A 316 4.15 -5.94 15.73
C GLU A 316 4.46 -5.44 17.15
N THR A 317 5.40 -6.09 17.84
CA THR A 317 5.84 -5.67 19.18
C THR A 317 6.36 -4.23 19.19
N SER A 318 7.16 -3.85 18.20
CA SER A 318 7.71 -2.51 18.06
C SER A 318 6.63 -1.48 17.72
N TYR A 319 5.73 -1.79 16.79
CA TYR A 319 4.61 -0.90 16.45
C TYR A 319 3.60 -0.72 17.59
N ALA A 320 3.37 -1.73 18.42
CA ALA A 320 2.54 -1.60 19.61
C ALA A 320 3.15 -0.58 20.63
N ARG A 321 4.49 -0.55 20.76
CA ARG A 321 5.19 0.49 21.55
C ARG A 321 5.03 1.86 20.91
N LEU A 322 5.18 1.96 19.59
CA LEU A 322 4.96 3.20 18.84
C LEU A 322 3.54 3.76 19.11
N GLU A 323 2.51 2.93 19.02
CA GLU A 323 1.14 3.37 19.34
C GLU A 323 0.99 3.89 20.77
N THR A 324 1.67 3.23 21.72
CA THR A 324 1.65 3.67 23.13
C THR A 324 2.34 5.02 23.30
N MET A 325 3.38 5.29 22.53
CA MET A 325 4.12 6.55 22.54
C MET A 325 3.34 7.70 21.91
N LEU A 326 2.50 7.42 20.90
CA LEU A 326 1.69 8.42 20.18
C LEU A 326 0.33 8.70 20.86
N ALA A 327 -0.10 7.88 21.82
CA ALA A 327 -1.36 8.03 22.55
C ALA A 327 -1.31 9.13 23.61
#